data_ea1efd8c19e72c2c0ae42cb94c86e8c9
#
_entry.id   ea1efd8c19e72c2c0ae42cb94c86e8c9
#
_cell.length_a   1.000
_cell.length_b   1.000
_cell.length_c   1.000
_cell.angle_alpha   90.00
_cell.angle_beta   90.00
_cell.angle_gamma   90.00
#
_symmetry.space_group_name_H-M   'P 1'
#
loop_
_entity.id
_entity.type
_entity.pdbx_description
1 polymer ?
#
loop_
_entity_poly.entity_id
_entity_poly.type
_entity_poly.pdbx_seq_one_letter_code
_entity_poly.pdbx_strand_id
1 'polypeptide(L)'
;MYNQLIDLLLTGTTDTLIMVGVSAILAFLIGLPIALILVSTADFGIYPSKKINQSLGWIINITRSVPFLILMVALIPFTRWIVGTSYGVLAAIVPLTIAAIPFFARIAEVSLREVDQGLIEAAQAMGCNRKQILWHVLLPEALPGIIAGFTVTIVTMISSSAIAGAIGAGGLGDIAYRYGYQRFDM
;
A
#
# COMPACT_ATOMS: atom_id res chain seq x y z
N MET A 1 8.42 -32.89 17.99
CA MET A 1 8.56 -31.50 18.39
C MET A 1 9.21 -30.63 17.31
N TYR A 2 10.43 -30.92 16.84
CA TYR A 2 11.10 -30.12 15.77
C TYR A 2 10.29 -30.02 14.47
N ASN A 3 9.78 -31.12 13.95
CA ASN A 3 8.99 -31.11 12.70
C ASN A 3 7.70 -30.27 12.83
N GLN A 4 7.02 -30.33 13.97
CA GLN A 4 5.81 -29.52 14.20
C GLN A 4 6.12 -28.02 14.27
N LEU A 5 7.27 -27.64 14.84
CA LEU A 5 7.70 -26.25 14.88
C LEU A 5 8.05 -25.74 13.48
N ILE A 6 8.74 -26.55 12.70
CA ILE A 6 9.09 -26.20 11.31
C ILE A 6 7.82 -26.03 10.48
N ASP A 7 6.87 -26.96 10.56
CA ASP A 7 5.60 -26.88 9.83
C ASP A 7 4.78 -25.63 10.24
N LEU A 8 4.77 -25.31 11.53
CA LEU A 8 4.11 -24.10 12.04
C LEU A 8 4.74 -22.83 11.47
N LEU A 9 6.08 -22.73 11.49
CA LEU A 9 6.80 -21.58 10.94
C LEU A 9 6.65 -21.46 9.42
N LEU A 10 6.67 -22.57 8.70
CA LEU A 10 6.45 -22.57 7.25
C LEU A 10 5.04 -22.08 6.92
N THR A 11 4.04 -22.61 7.61
CA THR A 11 2.63 -22.17 7.42
C THR A 11 2.49 -20.68 7.74
N GLY A 12 3.02 -20.22 8.88
CA GLY A 12 2.93 -18.82 9.24
C GLY A 12 3.67 -17.90 8.28
N THR A 13 4.80 -18.36 7.72
CA THR A 13 5.54 -17.60 6.70
C THR A 13 4.75 -17.51 5.40
N THR A 14 4.17 -18.62 4.92
CA THR A 14 3.34 -18.62 3.71
C THR A 14 2.11 -17.75 3.87
N ASP A 15 1.43 -17.79 5.00
CA ASP A 15 0.29 -16.94 5.31
C ASP A 15 0.65 -15.45 5.27
N THR A 16 1.79 -15.09 5.89
CA THR A 16 2.29 -13.71 5.89
C THR A 16 2.62 -13.25 4.46
N LEU A 17 3.30 -14.10 3.68
CA LEU A 17 3.66 -13.79 2.30
C LEU A 17 2.42 -13.61 1.42
N ILE A 18 1.40 -14.43 1.60
CA ILE A 18 0.12 -14.30 0.88
C ILE A 18 -0.58 -12.99 1.25
N MET A 19 -0.73 -12.70 2.55
CA MET A 19 -1.37 -11.46 3.01
C MET A 19 -0.67 -10.23 2.44
N VAL A 20 0.65 -10.15 2.63
CA VAL A 20 1.44 -8.99 2.21
C VAL A 20 1.54 -8.91 0.69
N GLY A 21 1.82 -10.03 0.01
CA GLY A 21 2.00 -10.05 -1.44
C GLY A 21 0.74 -9.63 -2.20
N VAL A 22 -0.40 -10.23 -1.87
CA VAL A 22 -1.68 -9.88 -2.52
C VAL A 22 -2.05 -8.43 -2.24
N SER A 23 -1.95 -7.99 -0.97
CA SER A 23 -2.27 -6.61 -0.61
C SER A 23 -1.32 -5.61 -1.25
N ALA A 24 -0.01 -5.94 -1.40
CA ALA A 24 0.97 -5.09 -2.06
C ALA A 24 0.67 -4.91 -3.56
N ILE A 25 0.32 -5.99 -4.24
CA ILE A 25 -0.07 -5.93 -5.66
C ILE A 25 -1.30 -5.04 -5.84
N LEU A 26 -2.32 -5.21 -5.02
CA LEU A 26 -3.54 -4.38 -5.07
C LEU A 26 -3.22 -2.91 -4.73
N ALA A 27 -2.37 -2.67 -3.74
CA ALA A 27 -1.94 -1.33 -3.37
C ALA A 27 -1.15 -0.65 -4.50
N PHE A 28 -0.30 -1.38 -5.22
CA PHE A 28 0.41 -0.87 -6.39
C PHE A 28 -0.56 -0.52 -7.52
N LEU A 29 -1.43 -1.46 -7.90
CA LEU A 29 -2.36 -1.29 -9.02
C LEU A 29 -3.36 -0.14 -8.82
N ILE A 30 -3.76 0.13 -7.59
CA ILE A 30 -4.70 1.20 -7.27
C ILE A 30 -3.95 2.48 -6.87
N GLY A 31 -2.89 2.38 -6.10
CA GLY A 31 -2.15 3.52 -5.56
C GLY A 31 -1.36 4.28 -6.61
N LEU A 32 -0.76 3.60 -7.60
CA LEU A 32 -0.03 4.27 -8.68
C LEU A 32 -0.92 5.16 -9.55
N PRO A 33 -2.08 4.72 -10.05
CA PRO A 33 -3.03 5.61 -10.74
C PRO A 33 -3.46 6.80 -9.87
N ILE A 34 -3.68 6.59 -8.58
CA ILE A 34 -4.03 7.68 -7.65
C ILE A 34 -2.89 8.71 -7.55
N ALA A 35 -1.64 8.26 -7.44
CA ALA A 35 -0.46 9.13 -7.43
C ALA A 35 -0.34 9.94 -8.73
N LEU A 36 -0.54 9.30 -9.88
CA LEU A 36 -0.53 9.96 -11.19
C LEU A 36 -1.63 11.03 -11.29
N ILE A 37 -2.83 10.75 -10.78
CA ILE A 37 -3.94 11.73 -10.73
C ILE A 37 -3.54 12.91 -9.84
N LEU A 38 -2.98 12.68 -8.65
CA LEU A 38 -2.54 13.74 -7.73
C LEU A 38 -1.52 14.67 -8.37
N VAL A 39 -0.48 14.12 -9.00
CA VAL A 39 0.56 14.92 -9.65
C VAL A 39 0.00 15.65 -10.87
N SER A 40 -0.79 14.96 -11.69
CA SER A 40 -1.37 15.55 -12.90
C SER A 40 -2.34 16.70 -12.60
N THR A 41 -3.05 16.63 -11.46
CA THR A 41 -4.06 17.64 -11.08
C THR A 41 -3.54 18.74 -10.17
N ALA A 42 -2.24 18.70 -9.80
CA ALA A 42 -1.59 19.78 -9.04
C ALA A 42 -1.59 21.12 -9.80
N ASP A 43 -1.33 22.23 -9.11
CA ASP A 43 -1.40 23.58 -9.68
C ASP A 43 -0.49 23.78 -10.92
N PHE A 44 0.67 23.10 -10.95
CA PHE A 44 1.60 23.09 -12.10
C PHE A 44 1.58 21.75 -12.84
N GLY A 45 0.54 20.95 -12.65
CA GLY A 45 0.40 19.64 -13.29
C GLY A 45 -0.07 19.70 -14.73
N ILE A 46 -0.08 18.55 -15.39
CA ILE A 46 -0.48 18.40 -16.81
C ILE A 46 -1.98 18.70 -17.02
N TYR A 47 -2.82 18.42 -16.02
CA TYR A 47 -4.28 18.64 -16.03
C TYR A 47 -4.72 19.36 -14.74
N PRO A 48 -4.38 20.65 -14.53
CA PRO A 48 -4.63 21.33 -13.26
C PRO A 48 -6.10 21.28 -12.85
N SER A 49 -6.38 20.75 -11.67
CA SER A 49 -7.73 20.68 -11.10
C SER A 49 -7.68 20.70 -9.57
N LYS A 50 -7.74 21.89 -9.02
CA LYS A 50 -7.65 22.11 -7.56
C LYS A 50 -8.68 21.28 -6.77
N LYS A 51 -9.90 21.15 -7.28
CA LYS A 51 -10.96 20.39 -6.61
C LYS A 51 -10.61 18.90 -6.49
N ILE A 52 -10.17 18.26 -7.60
CA ILE A 52 -9.81 16.84 -7.61
C ILE A 52 -8.58 16.61 -6.73
N ASN A 53 -7.55 17.43 -6.88
CA ASN A 53 -6.32 17.32 -6.11
C ASN A 53 -6.56 17.43 -4.60
N GLN A 54 -7.33 18.44 -4.18
CA GLN A 54 -7.64 18.64 -2.76
C GLN A 54 -8.51 17.51 -2.21
N SER A 55 -9.60 17.13 -2.89
CA SER A 55 -10.49 16.06 -2.41
C SER A 55 -9.73 14.73 -2.25
N LEU A 56 -8.95 14.35 -3.25
CA LEU A 56 -8.18 13.11 -3.22
C LEU A 56 -7.08 13.18 -2.15
N GLY A 57 -6.38 14.31 -2.04
CA GLY A 57 -5.39 14.56 -1.01
C GLY A 57 -5.98 14.48 0.41
N TRP A 58 -7.19 14.99 0.64
CA TRP A 58 -7.89 14.89 1.91
C TRP A 58 -8.22 13.43 2.27
N ILE A 59 -8.78 12.66 1.33
CA ILE A 59 -9.09 11.24 1.55
C ILE A 59 -7.83 10.47 1.94
N ILE A 60 -6.73 10.65 1.21
CA ILE A 60 -5.46 10.01 1.49
C ILE A 60 -4.93 10.38 2.87
N ASN A 61 -4.94 11.66 3.22
CA ASN A 61 -4.40 12.12 4.49
C ASN A 61 -5.24 11.61 5.67
N ILE A 62 -6.58 11.62 5.56
CA ILE A 62 -7.48 11.09 6.60
C ILE A 62 -7.21 9.60 6.82
N THR A 63 -7.16 8.80 5.74
CA THR A 63 -6.94 7.36 5.86
C THR A 63 -5.58 7.04 6.51
N ARG A 64 -4.54 7.79 6.17
CA ARG A 64 -3.20 7.63 6.76
C ARG A 64 -3.08 8.12 8.19
N SER A 65 -3.97 8.97 8.65
CA SER A 65 -3.99 9.46 10.04
C SER A 65 -4.55 8.44 11.03
N VAL A 66 -5.25 7.42 10.54
CA VAL A 66 -5.83 6.38 11.38
C VAL A 66 -4.79 5.29 11.66
N PRO A 67 -4.48 4.97 12.92
CA PRO A 67 -3.61 3.84 13.25
C PRO A 67 -4.15 2.54 12.66
N PHE A 68 -3.27 1.71 12.09
CA PHE A 68 -3.65 0.49 11.38
C PHE A 68 -4.57 -0.43 12.19
N LEU A 69 -4.29 -0.62 13.48
CA LEU A 69 -5.12 -1.44 14.36
C LEU A 69 -6.56 -0.92 14.45
N ILE A 70 -6.73 0.39 14.57
CA ILE A 70 -8.07 1.02 14.62
C ILE A 70 -8.79 0.88 13.27
N LEU A 71 -8.06 1.11 12.18
CA LEU A 71 -8.59 0.94 10.83
C LEU A 71 -9.06 -0.50 10.59
N MET A 72 -8.26 -1.48 11.00
CA MET A 72 -8.60 -2.90 10.86
C MET A 72 -9.88 -3.25 11.60
N VAL A 73 -10.04 -2.80 12.85
CA VAL A 73 -11.25 -3.02 13.65
C VAL A 73 -12.46 -2.32 13.03
N ALA A 74 -12.30 -1.08 12.59
CA ALA A 74 -13.38 -0.33 11.94
C ALA A 74 -13.84 -0.97 10.62
N LEU A 75 -12.94 -1.66 9.91
CA LEU A 75 -13.23 -2.34 8.66
C LEU A 75 -13.81 -3.76 8.82
N ILE A 76 -13.99 -4.29 10.05
CA ILE A 76 -14.56 -5.63 10.28
C ILE A 76 -15.89 -5.83 9.54
N PRO A 77 -16.88 -4.94 9.62
CA PRO A 77 -18.14 -5.12 8.90
C PRO A 77 -17.96 -5.17 7.38
N PHE A 78 -17.10 -4.31 6.85
CA PHE A 78 -16.79 -4.23 5.43
C PHE A 78 -16.04 -5.46 4.94
N THR A 79 -15.05 -5.93 5.70
CA THR A 79 -14.30 -7.16 5.42
C THR A 79 -15.23 -8.38 5.38
N ARG A 80 -16.14 -8.49 6.37
CA ARG A 80 -17.11 -9.58 6.42
C ARG A 80 -18.07 -9.54 5.23
N TRP A 81 -18.44 -8.37 4.76
CA TRP A 81 -19.30 -8.23 3.58
C TRP A 81 -18.60 -8.69 2.30
N ILE A 82 -17.30 -8.44 2.14
CA ILE A 82 -16.52 -8.82 0.94
C ILE A 82 -16.12 -10.29 0.97
N VAL A 83 -15.58 -10.76 2.10
CA VAL A 83 -14.90 -12.05 2.22
C VAL A 83 -15.78 -13.10 2.90
N GLY A 84 -16.86 -12.69 3.56
CA GLY A 84 -17.75 -13.57 4.33
C GLY A 84 -17.26 -13.88 5.75
N THR A 85 -16.00 -13.55 6.07
CA THR A 85 -15.39 -13.73 7.39
C THR A 85 -14.61 -12.51 7.82
N SER A 86 -14.37 -12.35 9.12
CA SER A 86 -13.49 -11.31 9.67
C SER A 86 -12.16 -11.86 10.21
N TYR A 87 -11.92 -13.17 10.05
CA TYR A 87 -10.72 -13.85 10.55
C TYR A 87 -9.99 -14.55 9.41
N GLY A 88 -8.67 -14.76 9.63
CA GLY A 88 -7.82 -15.48 8.71
C GLY A 88 -7.17 -14.60 7.64
N VAL A 89 -6.30 -15.22 6.84
CA VAL A 89 -5.44 -14.58 5.83
C VAL A 89 -6.23 -13.73 4.83
N LEU A 90 -7.31 -14.28 4.28
CA LEU A 90 -8.12 -13.57 3.27
C LEU A 90 -8.81 -12.33 3.85
N ALA A 91 -9.27 -12.41 5.10
CA ALA A 91 -9.88 -11.27 5.76
C ALA A 91 -8.87 -10.14 6.01
N ALA A 92 -7.62 -10.46 6.34
CA ALA A 92 -6.57 -9.47 6.58
C ALA A 92 -6.14 -8.72 5.31
N ILE A 93 -6.27 -9.31 4.13
CA ILE A 93 -5.94 -8.65 2.86
C ILE A 93 -6.74 -7.35 2.68
N VAL A 94 -8.01 -7.32 3.07
CA VAL A 94 -8.85 -6.12 2.89
C VAL A 94 -8.33 -4.90 3.64
N PRO A 95 -8.17 -4.92 4.97
CA PRO A 95 -7.66 -3.76 5.71
C PRO A 95 -6.19 -3.44 5.38
N LEU A 96 -5.34 -4.44 5.11
CA LEU A 96 -3.96 -4.21 4.66
C LEU A 96 -3.93 -3.44 3.35
N THR A 97 -4.74 -3.83 2.37
CA THR A 97 -4.85 -3.15 1.07
C THR A 97 -5.34 -1.71 1.25
N ILE A 98 -6.42 -1.50 2.01
CA ILE A 98 -7.00 -0.17 2.24
C ILE A 98 -6.02 0.76 2.94
N ALA A 99 -5.20 0.26 3.86
CA ALA A 99 -4.14 1.03 4.50
C ALA A 99 -2.96 1.33 3.55
N ALA A 100 -2.57 0.36 2.74
CA ALA A 100 -1.40 0.45 1.88
C ALA A 100 -1.61 1.35 0.65
N ILE A 101 -2.82 1.39 0.08
CA ILE A 101 -3.14 2.24 -1.08
C ILE A 101 -2.76 3.70 -0.87
N PRO A 102 -3.29 4.42 0.15
CA PRO A 102 -2.98 5.83 0.37
C PRO A 102 -1.52 6.05 0.80
N PHE A 103 -0.93 5.09 1.48
CA PHE A 103 0.48 5.15 1.87
C PHE A 103 1.39 5.11 0.64
N PHE A 104 1.21 4.11 -0.23
CA PHE A 104 1.97 3.99 -1.46
C PHE A 104 1.70 5.15 -2.43
N ALA A 105 0.43 5.53 -2.61
CA ALA A 105 0.06 6.65 -3.48
C ALA A 105 0.80 7.94 -3.10
N ARG A 106 0.96 8.20 -1.80
CA ARG A 106 1.69 9.40 -1.33
C ARG A 106 3.18 9.32 -1.58
N ILE A 107 3.80 8.17 -1.40
CA ILE A 107 5.23 7.98 -1.68
C ILE A 107 5.49 8.09 -3.18
N ALA A 108 4.68 7.43 -4.00
CA ALA A 108 4.77 7.52 -5.45
C ALA A 108 4.54 8.95 -5.97
N GLU A 109 3.62 9.71 -5.35
CA GLU A 109 3.42 11.12 -5.65
C GLU A 109 4.69 11.95 -5.42
N VAL A 110 5.40 11.71 -4.31
CA VAL A 110 6.67 12.40 -4.02
C VAL A 110 7.68 12.12 -5.13
N SER A 111 7.88 10.86 -5.49
CA SER A 111 8.81 10.48 -6.56
C SER A 111 8.45 11.09 -7.93
N LEU A 112 7.15 11.17 -8.24
CA LEU A 112 6.68 11.81 -9.46
C LEU A 112 6.89 13.33 -9.46
N ARG A 113 6.85 13.98 -8.29
CA ARG A 113 7.09 15.43 -8.15
C ARG A 113 8.58 15.81 -8.21
N GLU A 114 9.48 14.85 -7.98
CA GLU A 114 10.93 15.04 -8.06
C GLU A 114 11.45 15.06 -9.50
N VAL A 115 10.64 14.69 -10.49
CA VAL A 115 11.01 14.77 -11.91
C VAL A 115 11.21 16.21 -12.33
N ASP A 116 12.33 16.46 -13.01
CA ASP A 116 12.74 17.81 -13.43
C ASP A 116 11.69 18.45 -14.36
N GLN A 117 11.25 19.65 -14.01
CA GLN A 117 10.28 20.42 -14.78
C GLN A 117 10.80 20.73 -16.21
N GLY A 118 12.11 20.91 -16.38
CA GLY A 118 12.73 21.12 -17.67
C GLY A 118 12.52 19.98 -18.66
N LEU A 119 12.44 18.72 -18.18
CA LEU A 119 12.11 17.59 -19.04
C LEU A 119 10.66 17.67 -19.54
N ILE A 120 9.75 18.13 -18.69
CA ILE A 120 8.34 18.31 -19.06
C ILE A 120 8.20 19.45 -20.08
N GLU A 121 8.89 20.57 -19.83
CA GLU A 121 8.91 21.73 -20.74
C GLU A 121 9.54 21.39 -22.09
N ALA A 122 10.64 20.64 -22.10
CA ALA A 122 11.28 20.18 -23.35
C ALA A 122 10.35 19.25 -24.15
N ALA A 123 9.66 18.33 -23.49
CA ALA A 123 8.68 17.47 -24.14
C ALA A 123 7.50 18.27 -24.74
N GLN A 124 7.03 19.30 -24.04
CA GLN A 124 6.00 20.21 -24.53
C GLN A 124 6.48 20.99 -25.75
N ALA A 125 7.71 21.50 -25.73
CA ALA A 125 8.31 22.22 -26.84
C ALA A 125 8.48 21.34 -28.09
N MET A 126 8.70 20.03 -27.92
CA MET A 126 8.73 19.04 -29.01
C MET A 126 7.34 18.65 -29.52
N GLY A 127 6.26 19.22 -28.97
CA GLY A 127 4.89 18.94 -29.41
C GLY A 127 4.27 17.68 -28.82
N CYS A 128 4.85 17.10 -27.76
CA CYS A 128 4.27 15.94 -27.10
C CYS A 128 2.90 16.28 -26.50
N ASN A 129 1.94 15.41 -26.71
CA ASN A 129 0.65 15.55 -26.04
C ASN A 129 0.73 15.17 -24.56
N ARG A 130 -0.27 15.61 -23.77
CA ARG A 130 -0.30 15.41 -22.31
C ARG A 130 -0.18 13.94 -21.87
N LYS A 131 -0.77 13.00 -22.64
CA LYS A 131 -0.65 11.57 -22.34
C LYS A 131 0.74 11.05 -22.62
N GLN A 132 1.38 11.52 -23.70
CA GLN A 132 2.77 11.16 -24.03
C GLN A 132 3.73 11.64 -22.93
N ILE A 133 3.57 12.85 -22.43
CA ILE A 133 4.39 13.38 -21.32
C ILE A 133 4.22 12.51 -20.09
N LEU A 134 2.99 12.12 -19.72
CA LEU A 134 2.74 11.29 -18.56
C LEU A 134 3.40 9.91 -18.63
N TRP A 135 3.24 9.23 -19.79
CA TRP A 135 3.66 7.83 -19.95
C TRP A 135 5.10 7.65 -20.41
N HIS A 136 5.66 8.60 -21.17
CA HIS A 136 6.99 8.48 -21.77
C HIS A 136 8.05 9.38 -21.12
N VAL A 137 7.63 10.35 -20.29
CA VAL A 137 8.56 11.23 -19.59
C VAL A 137 8.40 11.06 -18.08
N LEU A 138 7.24 11.43 -17.54
CA LEU A 138 7.03 11.52 -16.11
C LEU A 138 7.16 10.15 -15.41
N LEU A 139 6.45 9.14 -15.91
CA LEU A 139 6.43 7.82 -15.29
C LEU A 139 7.78 7.08 -15.38
N PRO A 140 8.45 7.02 -16.55
CA PRO A 140 9.76 6.36 -16.64
C PRO A 140 10.84 7.03 -15.80
N GLU A 141 10.86 8.36 -15.76
CA GLU A 141 11.84 9.13 -14.98
C GLU A 141 11.65 8.93 -13.47
N ALA A 142 10.40 8.88 -13.01
CA ALA A 142 10.08 8.62 -11.60
C ALA A 142 10.21 7.15 -11.19
N LEU A 143 10.36 6.21 -12.14
CA LEU A 143 10.31 4.77 -11.88
C LEU A 143 11.26 4.28 -10.79
N PRO A 144 12.54 4.71 -10.71
CA PRO A 144 13.45 4.30 -9.64
C PRO A 144 12.92 4.68 -8.25
N GLY A 145 12.40 5.89 -8.10
CA GLY A 145 11.80 6.38 -6.87
C GLY A 145 10.50 5.65 -6.51
N ILE A 146 9.66 5.34 -7.51
CA ILE A 146 8.43 4.55 -7.33
C ILE A 146 8.76 3.13 -6.83
N ILE A 147 9.78 2.48 -7.41
CA ILE A 147 10.20 1.13 -6.97
C ILE A 147 10.74 1.18 -5.53
N ALA A 148 11.59 2.17 -5.22
CA ALA A 148 12.09 2.36 -3.86
C ALA A 148 10.94 2.59 -2.87
N GLY A 149 9.99 3.45 -3.21
CA GLY A 149 8.79 3.72 -2.41
C GLY A 149 7.89 2.50 -2.24
N PHE A 150 7.77 1.66 -3.27
CA PHE A 150 7.03 0.40 -3.17
C PHE A 150 7.71 -0.60 -2.22
N THR A 151 9.03 -0.66 -2.24
CA THR A 151 9.80 -1.48 -1.30
C THR A 151 9.55 -1.04 0.15
N VAL A 152 9.58 0.26 0.44
CA VAL A 152 9.24 0.81 1.76
C VAL A 152 7.81 0.44 2.16
N THR A 153 6.88 0.49 1.20
CA THR A 153 5.49 0.11 1.44
C THR A 153 5.38 -1.37 1.85
N ILE A 154 6.06 -2.28 1.14
CA ILE A 154 6.07 -3.72 1.48
C ILE A 154 6.61 -3.94 2.89
N VAL A 155 7.73 -3.32 3.25
CA VAL A 155 8.32 -3.44 4.59
C VAL A 155 7.34 -2.95 5.67
N THR A 156 6.66 -1.84 5.42
CA THR A 156 5.63 -1.32 6.34
C THR A 156 4.44 -2.29 6.46
N MET A 157 4.06 -2.92 5.34
CA MET A 157 2.97 -3.91 5.33
C MET A 157 3.32 -5.18 6.10
N ILE A 158 4.59 -5.64 6.08
CA ILE A 158 5.05 -6.76 6.91
C ILE A 158 4.84 -6.44 8.39
N SER A 159 5.21 -5.23 8.82
CA SER A 159 4.96 -4.78 10.20
C SER A 159 3.46 -4.73 10.54
N SER A 160 2.63 -4.25 9.62
CA SER A 160 1.17 -4.22 9.79
C SER A 160 0.55 -5.62 9.81
N SER A 161 1.09 -6.57 9.04
CA SER A 161 0.62 -7.97 9.03
C SER A 161 0.88 -8.67 10.36
N ALA A 162 1.94 -8.32 11.08
CA ALA A 162 2.19 -8.83 12.43
C ALA A 162 1.10 -8.38 13.42
N ILE A 163 0.64 -7.12 13.32
CA ILE A 163 -0.49 -6.62 14.11
C ILE A 163 -1.79 -7.35 13.73
N ALA A 164 -2.03 -7.53 12.43
CA ALA A 164 -3.18 -8.28 11.95
C ALA A 164 -3.18 -9.72 12.47
N GLY A 165 -2.01 -10.38 12.47
CA GLY A 165 -1.82 -11.72 13.01
C GLY A 165 -2.22 -11.82 14.49
N ALA A 166 -1.79 -10.85 15.31
CA ALA A 166 -2.11 -10.81 16.74
C ALA A 166 -3.63 -10.77 17.05
N ILE A 167 -4.46 -10.32 16.11
CA ILE A 167 -5.92 -10.24 16.23
C ILE A 167 -6.67 -11.25 15.35
N GLY A 168 -5.98 -12.33 14.93
CA GLY A 168 -6.64 -13.50 14.33
C GLY A 168 -6.52 -13.61 12.82
N ALA A 169 -5.60 -12.88 12.18
CA ALA A 169 -5.33 -13.02 10.76
C ALA A 169 -4.50 -14.26 10.40
N GLY A 170 -3.82 -14.86 11.40
CA GLY A 170 -2.82 -15.90 11.15
C GLY A 170 -1.43 -15.32 10.84
N GLY A 171 -0.57 -16.14 10.23
CA GLY A 171 0.78 -15.74 9.86
C GLY A 171 1.77 -15.71 11.04
N LEU A 172 2.96 -15.18 10.77
CA LEU A 172 4.03 -15.10 11.78
C LEU A 172 3.66 -14.25 12.99
N GLY A 173 2.83 -13.23 12.80
CA GLY A 173 2.35 -12.37 13.90
C GLY A 173 1.48 -13.13 14.91
N ASP A 174 0.64 -14.02 14.44
CA ASP A 174 -0.19 -14.89 15.28
C ASP A 174 0.68 -15.88 16.08
N ILE A 175 1.66 -16.48 15.41
CA ILE A 175 2.61 -17.39 16.06
C ILE A 175 3.38 -16.67 17.17
N ALA A 176 3.95 -15.50 16.86
CA ALA A 176 4.70 -14.71 17.84
C ALA A 176 3.83 -14.31 19.04
N TYR A 177 2.57 -13.94 18.80
CA TYR A 177 1.65 -13.55 19.87
C TYR A 177 1.23 -14.74 20.74
N ARG A 178 0.80 -15.86 20.13
CA ARG A 178 0.33 -17.04 20.89
C ARG A 178 1.44 -17.77 21.63
N TYR A 179 2.55 -18.04 20.96
CA TYR A 179 3.63 -18.85 21.55
C TYR A 179 4.60 -17.97 22.35
N GLY A 180 4.96 -16.78 21.83
CA GLY A 180 5.90 -15.89 22.52
C GLY A 180 5.27 -15.12 23.68
N TYR A 181 4.12 -14.46 23.44
CA TYR A 181 3.53 -13.57 24.46
C TYR A 181 2.53 -14.26 25.39
N GLN A 182 1.63 -15.11 24.88
CA GLN A 182 0.60 -15.73 25.72
C GLN A 182 1.09 -16.98 26.46
N ARG A 183 1.87 -17.86 25.82
CA ARG A 183 2.28 -19.13 26.42
C ARG A 183 3.68 -19.09 27.02
N PHE A 184 4.51 -18.11 26.67
CA PHE A 184 5.94 -18.06 27.04
C PHE A 184 6.69 -19.36 26.69
N ASP A 185 6.28 -20.05 25.63
CA ASP A 185 6.86 -21.28 25.11
C ASP A 185 7.98 -20.88 24.15
N MET A 186 9.21 -20.81 24.70
CA MET A 186 10.41 -20.48 23.90
C MET A 186 11.21 -21.73 23.55
#